data_a08c61e20b83008ac2b3710154c536f2
#
_entry.id   a08c61e20b83008ac2b3710154c536f2
#
_cell.length_a   1.000
_cell.length_b   1.000
_cell.length_c   1.000
_cell.angle_alpha   90.00
_cell.angle_beta   90.00
_cell.angle_gamma   90.00
#
_symmetry.space_group_name_H-M   'P 1'
#
loop_
_entity.id
_entity.type
_entity.pdbx_description
1 polymer ?
#
loop_
_entity_poly.entity_id
_entity_poly.type
_entity_poly.pdbx_seq_one_letter_code
_entity_poly.pdbx_strand_id
1 'polypeptide(L)'
;MADKKPVIIRTRIVPKRFCVNFFGLLLVRNPRWIDATVVNHERIHTAQMRELLFLPFYVIYFFEWLWRLVQLHNWFAAYRAISFEREAYANGSDLGYLARRRHFAQWRKPLAEKR
;
A
#
# COMPACT_ATOMS: atom_id res chain seq x y z
N MET A 1 14.38 -6.48 -3.92
CA MET A 1 14.01 -7.65 -4.68
C MET A 1 12.53 -7.87 -4.61
N ALA A 2 11.90 -7.83 -5.78
CA ALA A 2 10.43 -7.89 -5.84
C ALA A 2 9.87 -9.18 -5.30
N ASP A 3 10.61 -10.27 -5.44
CA ASP A 3 10.15 -11.59 -5.01
C ASP A 3 10.51 -11.92 -3.57
N LYS A 4 11.16 -11.01 -2.88
CA LYS A 4 11.55 -11.23 -1.50
C LYS A 4 10.36 -11.06 -0.58
N LYS A 5 10.14 -12.03 0.27
CA LYS A 5 9.01 -11.97 1.21
C LYS A 5 9.25 -10.91 2.29
N PRO A 6 8.24 -10.14 2.63
CA PRO A 6 8.39 -9.16 3.70
C PRO A 6 8.47 -9.82 5.06
N VAL A 7 9.09 -9.12 6.01
CA VAL A 7 9.10 -9.54 7.40
C VAL A 7 7.77 -9.15 8.04
N ILE A 8 7.11 -10.10 8.67
CA ILE A 8 5.83 -9.88 9.34
C ILE A 8 6.06 -9.91 10.85
N ILE A 9 5.65 -8.85 11.52
CA ILE A 9 5.83 -8.72 12.97
C ILE A 9 4.46 -8.70 13.63
N ARG A 10 4.27 -9.61 14.58
CA ARG A 10 3.05 -9.68 15.36
C ARG A 10 3.13 -8.67 16.51
N THR A 11 2.12 -7.83 16.65
CA THR A 11 2.09 -6.84 17.71
C THR A 11 0.68 -6.46 18.07
N ARG A 12 0.43 -6.13 19.34
CA ARG A 12 -0.88 -5.73 19.82
C ARG A 12 -1.15 -4.24 19.60
N ILE A 13 -0.15 -3.47 19.18
CA ILE A 13 -0.32 -2.03 18.94
C ILE A 13 -1.25 -1.79 17.77
N VAL A 14 -1.24 -2.67 16.77
CA VAL A 14 -2.03 -2.52 15.56
C VAL A 14 -3.45 -3.02 15.80
N PRO A 15 -4.48 -2.26 15.39
CA PRO A 15 -5.86 -2.73 15.51
C PRO A 15 -6.10 -4.02 14.73
N LYS A 16 -7.12 -4.76 15.12
CA LYS A 16 -7.49 -6.00 14.43
C LYS A 16 -7.78 -5.68 12.96
N ARG A 17 -7.36 -6.60 12.09
CA ARG A 17 -7.59 -6.54 10.65
C ARG A 17 -6.92 -5.37 9.95
N PHE A 18 -5.97 -4.74 10.61
CA PHE A 18 -5.11 -3.77 9.95
C PHE A 18 -3.71 -4.34 9.82
N CYS A 19 -3.04 -3.94 8.74
CA CYS A 19 -1.64 -4.26 8.52
C CYS A 19 -0.93 -2.93 8.30
N VAL A 20 0.01 -2.60 9.18
CA VAL A 20 0.77 -1.37 9.05
C VAL A 20 2.11 -1.70 8.41
N ASN A 21 2.41 -1.03 7.30
CA ASN A 21 3.68 -1.20 6.62
C ASN A 21 4.65 -0.14 7.14
N PHE A 22 5.53 -0.56 8.02
CA PHE A 22 6.50 0.34 8.63
C PHE A 22 7.85 0.12 7.96
N PHE A 23 8.16 0.94 6.97
CA PHE A 23 9.42 0.88 6.21
C PHE A 23 9.69 -0.50 5.62
N GLY A 24 8.63 -1.18 5.19
CA GLY A 24 8.73 -2.52 4.63
C GLY A 24 8.46 -3.64 5.61
N LEU A 25 8.40 -3.36 6.90
CA LEU A 25 8.04 -4.34 7.92
C LEU A 25 6.52 -4.35 8.08
N LEU A 26 5.91 -5.51 8.03
CA LEU A 26 4.46 -5.62 8.16
C LEU A 26 4.08 -5.89 9.61
N LEU A 27 3.39 -4.93 10.23
CA LEU A 27 2.97 -5.04 11.62
C LEU A 27 1.50 -5.43 11.64
N VAL A 28 1.19 -6.55 12.29
CA VAL A 28 -0.18 -7.06 12.38
C VAL A 28 -0.45 -7.59 13.77
N ARG A 29 -1.71 -7.57 14.19
CA ARG A 29 -2.08 -8.18 15.44
C ARG A 29 -2.19 -9.69 15.31
N ASN A 30 -2.79 -10.17 14.22
CA ASN A 30 -2.96 -11.61 13.97
C ASN A 30 -2.60 -11.91 12.53
N PRO A 31 -1.46 -12.59 12.29
CA PRO A 31 -1.02 -12.83 10.90
C PRO A 31 -1.85 -13.88 10.16
N ARG A 32 -2.81 -14.53 10.79
CA ARG A 32 -3.59 -15.57 10.14
C ARG A 32 -4.38 -15.09 8.93
N TRP A 33 -4.79 -13.83 8.92
CA TRP A 33 -5.58 -13.32 7.80
C TRP A 33 -4.72 -12.78 6.66
N ILE A 34 -3.41 -12.83 6.81
CA ILE A 34 -2.49 -12.32 5.77
C ILE A 34 -2.36 -13.39 4.69
N ASP A 35 -2.89 -13.11 3.52
CA ASP A 35 -2.77 -14.01 2.38
C ASP A 35 -1.88 -13.40 1.30
N ALA A 36 -1.78 -14.08 0.14
CA ALA A 36 -0.91 -13.62 -0.94
C ALA A 36 -1.33 -12.24 -1.46
N THR A 37 -2.63 -11.97 -1.50
CA THR A 37 -3.12 -10.67 -1.96
C THR A 37 -2.70 -9.56 -0.99
N VAL A 38 -2.85 -9.79 0.31
CA VAL A 38 -2.44 -8.80 1.31
C VAL A 38 -0.93 -8.56 1.23
N VAL A 39 -0.14 -9.63 1.13
CA VAL A 39 1.31 -9.48 1.01
C VAL A 39 1.66 -8.68 -0.23
N ASN A 40 1.04 -8.98 -1.35
CA ASN A 40 1.32 -8.27 -2.59
C ASN A 40 0.93 -6.79 -2.48
N HIS A 41 -0.21 -6.50 -1.87
CA HIS A 41 -0.65 -5.13 -1.61
C HIS A 41 0.42 -4.36 -0.83
N GLU A 42 0.93 -4.97 0.24
CA GLU A 42 1.94 -4.31 1.07
C GLU A 42 3.27 -4.18 0.35
N ARG A 43 3.61 -5.14 -0.51
CA ARG A 43 4.84 -5.03 -1.30
C ARG A 43 4.75 -3.90 -2.33
N ILE A 44 3.55 -3.61 -2.83
CA ILE A 44 3.35 -2.45 -3.69
C ILE A 44 3.65 -1.17 -2.90
N HIS A 45 3.16 -1.08 -1.66
CA HIS A 45 3.50 0.06 -0.81
C HIS A 45 5.00 0.17 -0.57
N THR A 46 5.67 -0.94 -0.36
CA THR A 46 7.12 -0.92 -0.16
C THR A 46 7.84 -0.38 -1.39
N ALA A 47 7.37 -0.74 -2.59
CA ALA A 47 7.94 -0.19 -3.81
C ALA A 47 7.72 1.32 -3.90
N GLN A 48 6.53 1.79 -3.53
CA GLN A 48 6.23 3.22 -3.47
C GLN A 48 7.14 3.93 -2.47
N MET A 49 7.36 3.32 -1.32
CA MET A 49 8.23 3.88 -0.29
C MET A 49 9.66 4.02 -0.79
N ARG A 50 10.17 2.99 -1.46
CA ARG A 50 11.54 3.03 -1.99
C ARG A 50 11.72 4.15 -3.00
N GLU A 51 10.75 4.35 -3.86
CA GLU A 51 10.83 5.41 -4.86
C GLU A 51 10.88 6.79 -4.22
N LEU A 52 10.24 6.95 -3.09
CA LEU A 52 10.15 8.24 -2.39
C LEU A 52 11.10 8.33 -1.20
N LEU A 53 12.02 7.38 -1.06
CA LEU A 53 13.03 7.36 0.01
C LEU A 53 12.38 7.29 1.39
N PHE A 54 11.27 6.58 1.48
CA PHE A 54 10.54 6.22 2.70
C PHE A 54 9.86 7.39 3.41
N LEU A 55 10.59 8.27 4.07
CA LEU A 55 9.96 9.32 4.87
C LEU A 55 9.04 10.22 4.04
N PRO A 56 9.44 10.71 2.86
CA PRO A 56 8.51 11.49 2.03
C PRO A 56 7.23 10.73 1.66
N PHE A 57 7.29 9.40 1.54
CA PHE A 57 6.08 8.61 1.30
C PHE A 57 5.04 8.89 2.39
N TYR A 58 5.45 8.81 3.66
CA TYR A 58 4.51 9.00 4.77
C TYR A 58 3.98 10.43 4.83
N VAL A 59 4.81 11.40 4.52
CA VAL A 59 4.39 12.80 4.52
C VAL A 59 3.34 13.04 3.45
N ILE A 60 3.59 12.56 2.23
CA ILE A 60 2.65 12.71 1.13
C ILE A 60 1.36 11.94 1.42
N TYR A 61 1.50 10.72 1.94
CA TYR A 61 0.37 9.89 2.31
C TYR A 61 -0.57 10.61 3.28
N PHE A 62 0.02 11.19 4.33
CA PHE A 62 -0.76 11.88 5.34
C PHE A 62 -1.50 13.10 4.76
N PHE A 63 -0.80 13.91 3.97
CA PHE A 63 -1.44 15.11 3.41
C PHE A 63 -2.46 14.77 2.35
N GLU A 64 -2.24 13.73 1.56
CA GLU A 64 -3.25 13.26 0.63
C GLU A 64 -4.50 12.80 1.37
N TRP A 65 -4.31 12.08 2.49
CA TRP A 65 -5.43 11.65 3.29
C TRP A 65 -6.24 12.83 3.84
N LEU A 66 -5.54 13.84 4.35
CA LEU A 66 -6.23 15.05 4.85
C LEU A 66 -7.04 15.72 3.73
N TRP A 67 -6.44 15.86 2.57
CA TRP A 67 -7.12 16.46 1.43
C TRP A 67 -8.39 15.68 1.06
N ARG A 68 -8.28 14.37 1.00
CA ARG A 68 -9.43 13.54 0.68
C ARG A 68 -10.46 13.55 1.79
N LEU A 69 -10.01 13.66 3.05
CA LEU A 69 -10.94 13.75 4.17
C LEU A 69 -11.78 15.03 4.08
N VAL A 70 -11.16 16.13 3.71
CA VAL A 70 -11.89 17.40 3.50
C VAL A 70 -12.91 17.25 2.37
N GLN A 71 -12.57 16.53 1.32
CA GLN A 71 -13.49 16.34 0.18
C GLN A 71 -14.62 15.37 0.49
N LEU A 72 -14.33 14.29 1.17
CA LEU A 72 -15.23 13.14 1.28
C LEU A 72 -15.93 13.03 2.63
N HIS A 73 -15.42 13.72 3.65
CA HIS A 73 -16.00 13.72 5.01
C HIS A 73 -16.18 12.32 5.60
N ASN A 74 -15.27 11.40 5.22
CA ASN A 74 -15.31 10.03 5.71
C ASN A 74 -13.89 9.51 5.72
N TRP A 75 -13.41 9.09 6.91
CA TRP A 75 -12.00 8.73 7.03
C TRP A 75 -11.62 7.50 6.21
N PHE A 76 -12.53 6.52 6.12
CA PHE A 76 -12.22 5.31 5.36
C PHE A 76 -12.25 5.56 3.86
N ALA A 77 -13.25 6.34 3.39
CA ALA A 77 -13.29 6.71 1.98
C ALA A 77 -12.08 7.55 1.60
N ALA A 78 -11.65 8.44 2.49
CA ALA A 78 -10.44 9.24 2.26
C ALA A 78 -9.21 8.36 2.13
N TYR A 79 -9.08 7.37 3.01
CA TYR A 79 -8.00 6.40 2.96
C TYR A 79 -7.96 5.66 1.62
N ARG A 80 -9.11 5.14 1.18
CA ARG A 80 -9.18 4.42 -0.09
C ARG A 80 -8.88 5.31 -1.30
N ALA A 81 -9.05 6.62 -1.17
CA ALA A 81 -8.86 7.55 -2.27
C ALA A 81 -7.41 8.03 -2.41
N ILE A 82 -6.55 7.74 -1.45
CA ILE A 82 -5.13 8.10 -1.53
C ILE A 82 -4.51 7.40 -2.75
N SER A 83 -3.68 8.13 -3.51
CA SER A 83 -3.09 7.58 -4.73
C SER A 83 -2.34 6.27 -4.48
N PHE A 84 -1.59 6.21 -3.37
CA PHE A 84 -0.85 5.00 -3.01
C PHE A 84 -1.78 3.82 -2.79
N GLU A 85 -2.92 4.07 -2.12
CA GLU A 85 -3.87 3.01 -1.83
C GLU A 85 -4.64 2.60 -3.09
N ARG A 86 -4.96 3.55 -3.96
CA ARG A 86 -5.65 3.22 -5.21
C ARG A 86 -4.82 2.25 -6.05
N GLU A 87 -3.52 2.49 -6.15
CA GLU A 87 -2.66 1.57 -6.90
C GLU A 87 -2.62 0.20 -6.22
N ALA A 88 -2.44 0.17 -4.91
CA ALA A 88 -2.28 -1.09 -4.19
C ALA A 88 -3.57 -1.92 -4.22
N TYR A 89 -4.72 -1.28 -4.07
CA TYR A 89 -6.00 -2.03 -4.13
C TYR A 89 -6.32 -2.50 -5.53
N ALA A 90 -5.99 -1.70 -6.54
CA ALA A 90 -6.26 -2.09 -7.92
C ALA A 90 -5.42 -3.28 -8.37
N ASN A 91 -4.24 -3.46 -7.81
CA ASN A 91 -3.28 -4.44 -8.30
C ASN A 91 -2.87 -5.49 -7.28
N GLY A 92 -3.46 -5.46 -6.08
CA GLY A 92 -3.06 -6.36 -5.00
C GLY A 92 -3.28 -7.83 -5.33
N SER A 93 -4.32 -8.16 -6.08
CA SER A 93 -4.59 -9.54 -6.45
C SER A 93 -3.78 -10.02 -7.66
N ASP A 94 -3.07 -9.13 -8.32
CA ASP A 94 -2.23 -9.47 -9.47
C ASP A 94 -0.81 -9.73 -8.96
N LEU A 95 -0.50 -11.00 -8.70
CA LEU A 95 0.76 -11.35 -8.06
C LEU A 95 1.98 -11.11 -8.95
N GLY A 96 1.77 -10.92 -10.25
CA GLY A 96 2.86 -10.58 -11.17
C GLY A 96 3.04 -9.09 -11.39
N TYR A 97 2.22 -8.27 -10.73
CA TYR A 97 2.20 -6.83 -11.01
C TYR A 97 3.54 -6.16 -10.78
N LEU A 98 4.20 -6.45 -9.66
CA LEU A 98 5.46 -5.77 -9.32
C LEU A 98 6.56 -6.01 -10.33
N ALA A 99 6.53 -7.16 -11.03
CA ALA A 99 7.55 -7.46 -12.04
C ALA A 99 7.46 -6.54 -13.25
N ARG A 100 6.28 -5.91 -13.49
CA ARG A 100 6.10 -5.02 -14.64
C ARG A 100 5.64 -3.62 -14.24
N ARG A 101 5.63 -3.33 -12.93
CA ARG A 101 5.20 -2.03 -12.43
C ARG A 101 6.17 -0.94 -12.90
N ARG A 102 5.61 0.17 -13.36
CA ARG A 102 6.41 1.33 -13.74
C ARG A 102 6.69 2.20 -12.51
N HIS A 103 7.81 2.92 -12.55
CA HIS A 103 8.15 3.82 -11.46
C HIS A 103 7.06 4.89 -11.28
N PHE A 104 6.71 5.18 -10.03
CA PHE A 104 5.70 6.18 -9.69
C PHE A 104 4.34 5.85 -10.32
N ALA A 105 4.03 4.55 -10.40
CA ALA A 105 2.79 4.11 -11.05
C ALA A 105 1.55 4.67 -10.37
N GLN A 106 1.62 4.98 -9.07
CA GLN A 106 0.48 5.55 -8.37
C GLN A 106 0.03 6.88 -8.96
N TRP A 107 0.90 7.54 -9.70
CA TRP A 107 0.62 8.85 -10.33
C TRP A 107 0.57 8.78 -11.85
N ARG A 108 0.53 7.58 -12.40
CA ARG A 108 0.47 7.37 -13.84
C ARG A 108 -0.88 6.79 -14.23
N LYS A 109 -1.26 7.00 -15.48
CA LYS A 109 -2.46 6.37 -16.00
C LYS A 109 -2.26 4.87 -16.11
N PRO A 110 -3.31 4.07 -15.84
CA PRO A 110 -3.20 2.62 -16.02
C PRO A 110 -2.84 2.28 -17.46
N LEU A 111 -2.18 1.15 -17.63
CA LEU A 111 -1.85 0.67 -18.96
C LEU A 111 -3.12 0.21 -19.68
N ALA A 112 -3.28 0.63 -20.93
CA ALA A 112 -4.51 0.35 -21.67
C ALA A 112 -4.74 -1.14 -21.89
N GLU A 113 -3.70 -1.89 -22.06
CA GLU A 113 -3.80 -3.31 -22.33
C GLU A 113 -4.19 -4.14 -21.10
N LYS A 114 -4.38 -3.51 -19.98
CA LYS A 114 -4.78 -4.23 -18.78
C LYS A 114 -6.23 -4.72 -18.84
N ARG A 115 -6.95 -4.23 -19.78
CA ARG A 115 -8.34 -4.67 -19.94
C ARG A 115 -8.43 -5.97 -20.66
#